data_530e21b1a4ac51277689dd211e578bd5
#
_entry.id   530e21b1a4ac51277689dd211e578bd5
#
_cell.length_a   1.000
_cell.length_b   1.000
_cell.length_c   1.000
_cell.angle_alpha   90.00
_cell.angle_beta   90.00
_cell.angle_gamma   90.00
#
_symmetry.space_group_name_H-M   'P 1'
#
loop_
_entity.id
_entity.type
_entity.pdbx_description
1 polymer ?
#
loop_
_entity_poly.entity_id
_entity_poly.type
_entity_poly.pdbx_seq_one_letter_code
_entity_poly.pdbx_strand_id
1 'polypeptide(L)'
;MKAPTTSEISHNSHGTKSVLVTGATRGIGRAIADELGRDHHIIVGGRHQEAVDNVVSELPNASPFVVDLTDEEATAAAVSQLDHLDVLINSAGVSAT
;
A
#
# COMPACT_ATOMS: atom_id res chain seq x y z
N MET A 1 -23.72 17.57 -4.12
CA MET A 1 -23.84 17.06 -3.79
C MET A 1 -23.96 16.65 -3.68
N LYS A 2 -23.60 16.65 -3.94
CA LYS A 2 -23.62 16.00 -3.73
C LYS A 2 -23.55 15.56 -3.22
N ALA A 3 -23.35 15.65 -3.35
CA ALA A 3 -23.18 15.01 -2.71
C ALA A 3 -22.93 14.59 -2.47
N PRO A 4 -22.62 14.50 -2.56
CA PRO A 4 -22.25 13.86 -2.19
C PRO A 4 -22.03 13.46 -1.79
N THR A 5 -21.89 13.43 -2.02
CA THR A 5 -21.71 12.88 -1.54
C THR A 5 -21.21 12.54 -1.14
N THR A 6 -20.98 12.58 -1.19
CA THR A 6 -20.57 12.25 -0.80
C THR A 6 -19.98 12.25 -0.96
N SER A 7 -19.82 12.42 -1.22
CA SER A 7 -19.35 12.31 -1.33
C SER A 7 -18.83 12.71 -1.60
N GLU A 8 -18.64 12.94 -1.64
CA GLU A 8 -18.35 13.17 -1.72
C GLU A 8 -17.60 13.55 -1.57
N ILE A 9 -17.24 13.83 -1.44
CA ILE A 9 -16.75 14.04 -1.12
C ILE A 9 -15.90 14.26 -1.50
N SER A 10 -15.56 14.41 -1.88
CA SER A 10 -14.91 14.36 -2.20
C SER A 10 -14.25 14.43 -2.69
N HIS A 11 -13.93 14.76 -2.96
CA HIS A 11 -13.42 14.61 -3.28
C HIS A 11 -12.80 14.46 -3.76
N ASN A 12 -12.33 15.01 -3.79
CA ASN A 12 -11.99 14.59 -4.09
C ASN A 12 -11.82 14.13 -4.06
N SER A 13 -11.88 14.25 -3.98
CA SER A 13 -11.93 13.54 -3.89
C SER A 13 -11.98 12.68 -3.85
N HIS A 14 -12.48 12.59 -3.64
CA HIS A 14 -12.52 11.29 -3.74
C HIS A 14 -11.51 10.72 -4.51
N GLY A 15 -10.76 10.96 -4.59
CA GLY A 15 -9.80 10.54 -5.48
C GLY A 15 -8.90 9.48 -4.98
N THR A 16 -7.76 9.40 -5.61
CA THR A 16 -6.74 8.40 -5.33
C THR A 16 -6.19 8.56 -3.93
N LYS A 17 -6.17 7.45 -3.21
CA LYS A 17 -5.57 7.42 -1.89
C LYS A 17 -4.23 6.71 -1.95
N SER A 18 -3.39 6.98 -0.95
CA SER A 18 -2.13 6.27 -0.78
C SER A 18 -2.35 5.15 0.22
N VAL A 19 -2.15 3.92 -0.22
CA VAL A 19 -2.43 2.74 0.57
C VAL A 19 -1.16 1.93 0.74
N LEU A 20 -0.69 1.78 1.97
CA LEU A 20 0.46 0.93 2.25
C LEU A 20 -0.07 -0.47 2.57
N VAL A 21 0.35 -1.45 1.78
CA VAL A 21 -0.01 -2.84 2.02
C VAL A 21 1.26 -3.59 2.40
N THR A 22 1.36 -4.00 3.65
CA THR A 22 2.51 -4.80 4.07
C THR A 22 2.29 -6.24 3.67
N GLY A 23 3.38 -6.95 3.35
CA GLY A 23 3.26 -8.31 2.86
C GLY A 23 2.58 -8.39 1.51
N ALA A 24 2.83 -7.40 0.66
CA ALA A 24 2.09 -7.25 -0.59
C ALA A 24 2.66 -8.06 -1.75
N THR A 25 3.73 -8.82 -1.53
CA THR A 25 4.37 -9.49 -2.65
C THR A 25 3.73 -10.82 -3.01
N ARG A 26 2.88 -11.34 -2.14
CA ARG A 26 2.19 -12.61 -2.45
C ARG A 26 0.97 -12.78 -1.53
N GLY A 27 0.16 -13.77 -1.86
CA GLY A 27 -0.95 -14.18 -1.02
C GLY A 27 -2.02 -13.12 -0.89
N ILE A 28 -2.56 -13.01 0.31
CA ILE A 28 -3.65 -12.08 0.59
C ILE A 28 -3.23 -10.63 0.34
N GLY A 29 -2.03 -10.27 0.75
CA GLY A 29 -1.55 -8.91 0.55
C GLY A 29 -1.45 -8.54 -0.92
N ARG A 30 -0.98 -9.48 -1.76
CA ARG A 30 -0.90 -9.24 -3.19
C ARG A 30 -2.29 -9.06 -3.80
N ALA A 31 -3.24 -9.89 -3.36
CA ALA A 31 -4.61 -9.79 -3.88
C ALA A 31 -5.24 -8.45 -3.52
N ILE A 32 -4.98 -7.98 -2.30
CA ILE A 32 -5.49 -6.67 -1.86
C ILE A 32 -4.85 -5.57 -2.69
N ALA A 33 -3.54 -5.66 -2.90
CA ALA A 33 -2.83 -4.64 -3.68
C ALA A 33 -3.34 -4.59 -5.12
N ASP A 34 -3.61 -5.75 -5.71
CA ASP A 34 -4.15 -5.79 -7.07
C ASP A 34 -5.51 -5.12 -7.14
N GLU A 35 -6.37 -5.42 -6.17
CA GLU A 35 -7.73 -4.89 -6.18
C GLU A 35 -7.75 -3.39 -5.95
N LEU A 36 -7.04 -2.92 -4.92
CA LEU A 36 -7.02 -1.50 -4.60
C LEU A 36 -6.19 -0.70 -5.59
N GLY A 37 -5.24 -1.35 -6.24
CA GLY A 37 -4.36 -0.68 -7.18
C GLY A 37 -5.06 -0.20 -8.44
N ARG A 38 -6.28 -0.63 -8.67
CA ARG A 38 -7.05 -0.14 -9.80
C ARG A 38 -7.38 1.35 -9.65
N ASP A 39 -7.59 1.79 -8.43
CA ASP A 39 -8.08 3.13 -8.18
C ASP A 39 -7.17 3.96 -7.30
N HIS A 40 -6.17 3.34 -6.67
CA HIS A 40 -5.36 4.02 -5.67
C HIS A 40 -3.88 3.79 -5.90
N HIS A 41 -3.08 4.64 -5.28
CA HIS A 41 -1.63 4.46 -5.28
C HIS A 41 -1.27 3.44 -4.22
N ILE A 42 -0.58 2.38 -4.61
CA ILE A 42 -0.20 1.31 -3.70
C ILE A 42 1.28 1.46 -3.32
N ILE A 43 1.51 1.52 -2.02
CA ILE A 43 2.86 1.46 -1.49
C ILE A 43 3.08 0.00 -1.15
N VAL A 44 3.93 -0.65 -1.94
CA VAL A 44 4.09 -2.11 -1.90
C VAL A 44 5.09 -2.48 -0.82
N GLY A 45 4.61 -3.02 0.29
CA GLY A 45 5.45 -3.36 1.42
C GLY A 45 5.94 -4.79 1.36
N GLY A 46 7.23 -4.98 1.55
CA GLY A 46 7.85 -6.29 1.60
C GLY A 46 9.29 -6.16 2.02
N ARG A 47 9.94 -7.28 2.31
CA ARG A 47 11.32 -7.23 2.79
C ARG A 47 12.34 -7.60 1.73
N HIS A 48 11.92 -8.06 0.57
CA HIS A 48 12.84 -8.45 -0.49
C HIS A 48 12.69 -7.48 -1.65
N GLN A 49 13.77 -6.78 -1.95
CA GLN A 49 13.75 -5.72 -2.96
C GLN A 49 13.22 -6.21 -4.30
N GLU A 50 13.71 -7.36 -4.75
CA GLU A 50 13.34 -7.86 -6.07
C GLU A 50 11.86 -8.20 -6.14
N ALA A 51 11.33 -8.83 -5.10
CA ALA A 51 9.91 -9.19 -5.07
C ALA A 51 9.04 -7.94 -5.06
N VAL A 52 9.44 -6.94 -4.28
CA VAL A 52 8.70 -5.68 -4.22
C VAL A 52 8.74 -4.98 -5.58
N ASP A 53 9.92 -4.93 -6.19
CA ASP A 53 10.05 -4.26 -7.50
C ASP A 53 9.20 -4.93 -8.56
N ASN A 54 9.09 -6.25 -8.51
CA ASN A 54 8.26 -6.96 -9.48
C ASN A 54 6.80 -6.56 -9.35
N VAL A 55 6.30 -6.46 -8.12
CA VAL A 55 4.91 -6.07 -7.91
C VAL A 55 4.70 -4.62 -8.33
N VAL A 56 5.62 -3.74 -7.98
CA VAL A 56 5.52 -2.34 -8.38
C VAL A 56 5.40 -2.21 -9.88
N SER A 57 6.17 -3.01 -10.62
CA SER A 57 6.15 -2.92 -12.08
C SER A 57 4.85 -3.43 -12.68
N GLU A 58 4.08 -4.22 -11.93
CA GLU A 58 2.85 -4.81 -12.43
C GLU A 58 1.61 -4.01 -12.05
N LEU A 59 1.75 -3.00 -11.20
CA LEU A 59 0.63 -2.18 -10.80
C LEU A 59 0.68 -0.83 -11.53
N PRO A 60 -0.48 -0.24 -11.82
CA PRO A 60 -0.51 1.00 -12.60
C PRO A 60 0.06 2.20 -11.84
N ASN A 61 -0.01 2.21 -10.52
CA ASN A 61 0.44 3.36 -9.74
C ASN A 61 0.94 2.85 -8.40
N ALA A 62 2.24 2.59 -8.31
CA ALA A 62 2.78 1.96 -7.12
C ALA A 62 4.21 2.42 -6.85
N SER A 63 4.62 2.32 -5.59
CA SER A 63 5.99 2.59 -5.20
C SER A 63 6.43 1.54 -4.17
N PRO A 64 7.74 1.35 -4.04
CA PRO A 64 8.26 0.31 -3.15
C PRO A 64 8.38 0.78 -1.71
N PHE A 65 8.26 -0.15 -0.80
CA PHE A 65 8.47 0.09 0.63
C PHE A 65 9.18 -1.16 1.16
N VAL A 66 10.50 -1.20 0.98
CA VAL A 66 11.28 -2.38 1.31
C VAL A 66 11.82 -2.24 2.73
N VAL A 67 11.29 -3.05 3.63
CA VAL A 67 11.73 -3.02 5.02
C VAL A 67 11.38 -4.35 5.67
N ASP A 68 12.21 -4.76 6.61
CA ASP A 68 11.92 -5.91 7.46
C ASP A 68 11.16 -5.41 8.68
N LEU A 69 9.89 -5.75 8.78
CA LEU A 69 9.04 -5.24 9.84
C LEU A 69 9.44 -5.71 11.23
N THR A 70 10.29 -6.75 11.32
CA THR A 70 10.82 -7.16 12.62
C THR A 70 11.90 -6.21 13.12
N ASP A 71 12.42 -5.36 12.25
CA ASP A 71 13.40 -4.34 12.62
C ASP A 71 12.63 -3.05 12.89
N GLU A 72 12.39 -2.75 14.17
CA GLU A 72 11.54 -1.62 14.53
C GLU A 72 12.14 -0.29 14.13
N GLU A 73 13.46 -0.16 14.25
CA GLU A 73 14.12 1.09 13.87
C GLU A 73 14.03 1.33 12.38
N ALA A 74 14.30 0.30 11.60
CA ALA A 74 14.22 0.42 10.15
C ALA A 74 12.80 0.73 9.70
N THR A 75 11.83 0.10 10.35
CA THR A 75 10.43 0.33 10.03
C THR A 75 10.03 1.77 10.33
N ALA A 76 10.41 2.28 11.49
CA ALA A 76 10.09 3.66 11.86
C ALA A 76 10.73 4.64 10.89
N ALA A 77 11.98 4.39 10.53
CA ALA A 77 12.67 5.26 9.59
C ALA A 77 12.00 5.25 8.22
N ALA A 78 11.59 4.07 7.75
CA ALA A 78 10.94 3.95 6.46
C ALA A 78 9.58 4.66 6.45
N VAL A 79 8.82 4.49 7.52
CA VAL A 79 7.52 5.15 7.64
C VAL A 79 7.67 6.66 7.63
N SER A 80 8.70 7.16 8.30
CA SER A 80 8.91 8.61 8.37
C SER A 80 9.25 9.22 7.03
N GLN A 81 9.62 8.41 6.05
CA GLN A 81 9.93 8.89 4.71
C GLN A 81 8.72 8.97 3.80
N LEU A 82 7.60 8.45 4.25
CA LEU A 82 6.38 8.53 3.45
C LEU A 82 5.80 9.93 3.53
N ASP A 83 5.55 10.52 2.38
CA ASP A 83 5.00 11.88 2.34
C ASP A 83 3.54 11.90 2.78
N HIS A 84 2.80 10.88 2.42
CA HIS A 84 1.39 10.88 2.65
C HIS A 84 0.88 9.43 2.68
N LEU A 85 0.08 9.13 3.68
CA LEU A 85 -0.47 7.78 3.83
C LEU A 85 -1.90 7.90 4.32
N ASP A 86 -2.83 7.38 3.53
CA ASP A 86 -4.25 7.41 3.88
C ASP A 86 -4.69 6.14 4.58
N VAL A 87 -4.18 5.00 4.13
CA VAL A 87 -4.65 3.71 4.62
C VAL A 87 -3.46 2.78 4.81
N LEU A 88 -3.48 2.05 5.91
CA LEU A 88 -2.49 1.01 6.17
C LEU A 88 -3.20 -0.33 6.24
N ILE A 89 -2.80 -1.26 5.41
CA ILE A 89 -3.31 -2.62 5.44
C ILE A 89 -2.16 -3.53 5.83
N ASN A 90 -2.26 -4.08 7.01
CA ASN A 90 -1.19 -4.91 7.55
C ASN A 90 -1.51 -6.39 7.32
N SER A 91 -1.01 -6.92 6.22
CA SER A 91 -1.21 -8.32 5.89
C SER A 91 0.06 -9.15 6.08
N ALA A 92 1.16 -8.52 6.51
CA ALA A 92 2.41 -9.23 6.65
C ALA A 92 2.32 -10.35 7.69
N GLY A 93 1.50 -10.16 8.72
CA GLY A 93 1.35 -11.16 9.75
C GLY A 93 0.26 -12.18 9.45
N VAL A 94 -0.46 -12.01 8.35
CA VAL A 94 -1.50 -12.94 7.95
C VAL A 94 -0.85 -13.98 7.06
N SER A 95 -0.06 -14.80 7.66
CA SER A 95 0.64 -15.81 6.90
C SER A 95 -0.16 -17.08 6.94
N ALA A 96 -0.31 -17.66 5.82
CA ALA A 96 -0.95 -18.95 5.73
C ALA A 96 0.01 -20.01 6.18
N THR A 97 1.12 -19.69 6.55
CA THR A 97 2.12 -20.64 6.98
C THR A 97 1.97 -21.98 6.35
#